data_548c492919f8a017fc2d285c34280cf6
#
_entry.id   548c492919f8a017fc2d285c34280cf6
#
_cell.length_a   1.000
_cell.length_b   1.000
_cell.length_c   1.000
_cell.angle_alpha   90.00
_cell.angle_beta   90.00
_cell.angle_gamma   90.00
#
_symmetry.space_group_name_H-M   'P 1'
#
loop_
_entity.id
_entity.type
_entity.pdbx_description
1 polymer ?
#
loop_
_entity_poly.entity_id
_entity_poly.type
_entity_poly.pdbx_seq_one_letter_code
_entity_poly.pdbx_strand_id
1 'polypeptide(L)'
;MLVDLRPMKTEGAMVEKVLEDVSIAVNKNTCPGDKSALRPSGVRLGTPALTSRGLTELHMEKVADFIHRGVYCICMCRYSAVTV
;
A
#
# COMPACT_ATOMS: atom_id res chain seq x y z
N MET A 1 8.85 6.71 3.77
CA MET A 1 8.22 5.77 4.73
C MET A 1 8.08 4.41 4.07
N LEU A 2 8.43 3.38 4.79
CA LEU A 2 8.24 1.98 4.36
C LEU A 2 7.13 1.36 5.20
N VAL A 3 6.11 0.84 4.55
CA VAL A 3 4.98 0.20 5.22
C VAL A 3 5.10 -1.31 5.04
N ASP A 4 5.18 -2.04 6.14
CA ASP A 4 5.23 -3.50 6.14
C ASP A 4 3.80 -4.05 6.06
N LEU A 5 3.51 -4.84 5.04
CA LEU A 5 2.18 -5.39 4.79
C LEU A 5 2.01 -6.82 5.31
N ARG A 6 3.05 -7.42 5.88
CA ARG A 6 2.97 -8.79 6.41
C ARG A 6 1.90 -8.96 7.48
N PRO A 7 1.72 -8.03 8.44
CA PRO A 7 0.63 -8.14 9.41
C PRO A 7 -0.76 -8.17 8.77
N MET A 8 -0.91 -7.58 7.59
CA MET A 8 -2.17 -7.56 6.83
C MET A 8 -2.30 -8.76 5.89
N LYS A 9 -1.33 -9.66 5.88
CA LYS A 9 -1.30 -10.86 5.04
C LYS A 9 -1.44 -10.56 3.55
N THR A 10 -0.85 -9.46 3.11
CA THR A 10 -0.85 -9.06 1.69
C THR A 10 0.57 -8.74 1.24
N GLU A 11 0.74 -8.54 -0.05
CA GLU A 11 2.02 -8.29 -0.69
C GLU A 11 2.08 -6.89 -1.29
N GLY A 12 3.30 -6.34 -1.40
CA GLY A 12 3.51 -5.03 -2.00
C GLY A 12 3.01 -4.93 -3.44
N ALA A 13 3.20 -5.98 -4.23
CA ALA A 13 2.75 -6.00 -5.62
C ALA A 13 1.23 -5.87 -5.76
N MET A 14 0.47 -6.53 -4.89
CA MET A 14 -0.99 -6.43 -4.87
C MET A 14 -1.45 -5.01 -4.52
N VAL A 15 -0.86 -4.43 -3.48
CA VAL A 15 -1.20 -3.08 -3.03
C VAL A 15 -0.83 -2.06 -4.11
N GLU A 16 0.35 -2.20 -4.70
CA GLU A 16 0.79 -1.32 -5.79
C GLU A 16 -0.20 -1.32 -6.94
N LYS A 17 -0.65 -2.50 -7.36
CA LYS A 17 -1.59 -2.65 -8.48
C LYS A 17 -2.96 -2.06 -8.16
N VAL A 18 -3.51 -2.36 -7.00
CA VAL A 18 -4.84 -1.86 -6.60
C VAL A 18 -4.83 -0.34 -6.46
N LEU A 19 -3.80 0.22 -5.85
CA LEU A 19 -3.69 1.67 -5.70
C LEU A 19 -3.45 2.37 -7.03
N GLU A 20 -2.74 1.74 -7.95
CA GLU A 20 -2.57 2.27 -9.30
C GLU A 20 -3.92 2.39 -10.03
N ASP A 21 -4.82 1.42 -9.85
CA ASP A 21 -6.14 1.44 -10.45
C ASP A 21 -6.99 2.64 -9.99
N VAL A 22 -6.72 3.15 -8.80
CA VAL A 22 -7.37 4.37 -8.29
C VAL A 22 -6.46 5.60 -8.36
N SER A 23 -5.44 5.53 -9.18
CA SER A 23 -4.50 6.63 -9.44
C SER A 23 -3.67 7.07 -8.24
N ILE A 24 -3.38 6.15 -7.35
CA ILE A 24 -2.45 6.38 -6.23
C ILE A 24 -1.15 5.63 -6.53
N ALA A 25 -0.09 6.37 -6.82
CA ALA A 25 1.21 5.79 -7.16
C ALA A 25 2.00 5.45 -5.90
N VAL A 26 2.31 4.17 -5.73
CA VAL A 26 3.21 3.69 -4.68
C VAL A 26 4.20 2.70 -5.30
N ASN A 27 5.30 2.44 -4.62
CA ASN A 27 6.27 1.45 -5.07
C ASN A 27 6.32 0.28 -4.10
N LYS A 28 6.25 -0.94 -4.62
CA LYS A 28 6.52 -2.13 -3.83
C LYS A 28 7.99 -2.10 -3.38
N ASN A 29 8.24 -2.58 -2.19
CA ASN A 29 9.59 -2.52 -1.60
C ASN A 29 9.79 -3.68 -0.64
N THR A 30 11.01 -4.23 -0.63
CA THR A 30 11.34 -5.30 0.31
C THR A 30 11.41 -4.75 1.74
N CYS A 31 10.98 -5.57 2.69
CA CYS A 31 11.10 -5.27 4.12
C CYS A 31 12.23 -6.09 4.71
N PRO A 32 12.83 -5.65 5.83
CA PRO A 32 13.82 -6.47 6.53
C PRO A 32 13.29 -7.86 6.83
N GLY A 33 14.07 -8.87 6.46
CA GLY A 33 13.66 -10.25 6.64
C GLY A 33 12.95 -10.90 5.47
N ASP A 34 12.70 -10.17 4.39
CA ASP A 34 12.11 -10.74 3.18
C ASP A 34 13.05 -11.76 2.55
N LYS A 35 12.47 -12.90 2.15
CA LYS A 35 13.23 -14.01 1.57
C LYS A 35 13.53 -13.82 0.09
N SER A 36 12.75 -13.00 -0.60
CA SER A 36 12.88 -12.82 -2.05
C SER A 36 12.58 -11.37 -2.45
N ALA A 37 13.45 -10.83 -3.30
CA ALA A 37 13.23 -9.51 -3.91
C ALA A 37 12.09 -9.52 -4.94
N LEU A 38 11.68 -10.72 -5.43
CA LEU A 38 10.59 -10.86 -6.39
C LEU A 38 9.21 -10.75 -5.73
N ARG A 39 9.16 -10.91 -4.40
CA ARG A 39 7.92 -10.80 -3.62
C ARG A 39 8.11 -9.86 -2.43
N PRO A 40 8.25 -8.55 -2.70
CA PRO A 40 8.42 -7.59 -1.61
C PRO A 40 7.17 -7.53 -0.73
N SER A 41 7.39 -7.46 0.58
CA SER A 41 6.31 -7.47 1.58
C SER A 41 5.79 -6.09 1.92
N GLY A 42 6.37 -5.04 1.37
CA GLY A 42 6.03 -3.68 1.75
C GLY A 42 5.83 -2.75 0.57
N VAL A 43 5.40 -1.55 0.87
CA VAL A 43 5.32 -0.45 -0.09
C VAL A 43 6.05 0.76 0.46
N ARG A 44 6.67 1.51 -0.43
CA ARG A 44 7.36 2.75 -0.08
C ARG A 44 6.47 3.93 -0.40
N LEU A 45 6.28 4.81 0.58
CA LEU A 45 5.45 6.00 0.47
C LEU A 45 6.28 7.24 0.74
N GLY A 46 5.94 8.34 0.05
CA GLY A 46 6.57 9.62 0.29
C GLY A 46 5.61 10.76 0.00
N THR A 47 5.79 11.86 0.72
CA THR A 47 4.92 13.04 0.60
C THR A 47 5.53 14.23 -0.15
N PRO A 48 6.83 14.26 -0.50
CA PRO A 48 7.43 15.50 -1.05
C PRO A 48 6.73 16.04 -2.29
N ALA A 49 6.37 15.17 -3.23
CA ALA A 49 5.72 15.58 -4.47
C ALA A 49 4.34 16.21 -4.23
N LEU A 50 3.57 15.64 -3.30
CA LEU A 50 2.25 16.16 -2.95
C LEU A 50 2.37 17.48 -2.18
N THR A 51 3.34 17.58 -1.29
CA THR A 51 3.61 18.81 -0.55
C THR A 51 3.98 19.94 -1.52
N SER A 52 4.78 19.64 -2.53
CA SER A 52 5.13 20.61 -3.58
C SER A 52 3.91 21.09 -4.37
N ARG A 53 2.87 20.27 -4.47
CA ARG A 53 1.61 20.63 -5.13
C ARG A 53 0.64 21.37 -4.22
N GLY A 54 1.02 21.64 -2.96
CA GLY A 54 0.23 22.41 -2.02
C GLY A 54 -0.68 21.58 -1.12
N LEU A 55 -0.53 20.24 -1.09
CA LEU A 55 -1.28 19.43 -0.15
C LEU A 55 -0.78 19.66 1.27
N THR A 56 -1.73 19.79 2.19
CA THR A 56 -1.46 20.01 3.61
C THR A 56 -1.57 18.73 4.39
N GLU A 57 -1.32 18.80 5.70
CA GLU A 57 -1.42 17.65 6.60
C GLU A 57 -2.82 17.00 6.58
N LEU A 58 -3.87 17.82 6.50
CA LEU A 58 -5.25 17.31 6.41
C LEU A 58 -5.47 16.49 5.13
N HIS A 59 -4.89 16.93 4.02
CA HIS A 59 -4.95 16.20 2.77
C HIS A 59 -4.21 14.87 2.87
N MET A 60 -3.07 14.85 3.57
CA MET A 60 -2.29 13.63 3.76
C MET A 60 -3.05 12.60 4.60
N GLU A 61 -3.85 13.04 5.57
CA GLU A 61 -4.71 12.13 6.33
C GLU A 61 -5.73 11.44 5.44
N LYS A 62 -6.31 12.16 4.48
CA LYS A 62 -7.24 11.58 3.50
C LYS A 62 -6.55 10.58 2.59
N VAL A 63 -5.34 10.89 2.14
CA VAL A 63 -4.55 9.98 1.32
C VAL A 63 -4.26 8.69 2.09
N ALA A 64 -3.86 8.80 3.35
CA ALA A 64 -3.61 7.66 4.21
C ALA A 64 -4.87 6.80 4.38
N ASP A 65 -6.03 7.42 4.54
CA ASP A 65 -7.30 6.71 4.64
C ASP A 65 -7.63 5.94 3.36
N PHE A 66 -7.42 6.53 2.20
CA PHE A 66 -7.64 5.86 0.91
C PHE A 66 -6.71 4.66 0.73
N ILE A 67 -5.45 4.80 1.12
CA ILE A 67 -4.48 3.70 1.07
C ILE A 67 -4.92 2.57 1.99
N HIS A 68 -5.32 2.91 3.22
CA HIS A 68 -5.81 1.94 4.20
C HIS A 68 -7.02 1.19 3.67
N ARG A 69 -7.97 1.88 3.07
CA ARG A 69 -9.16 1.25 2.48
C ARG A 69 -8.80 0.31 1.34
N GLY A 70 -7.83 0.68 0.51
CA GLY A 70 -7.35 -0.18 -0.57
C GLY A 70 -6.74 -1.48 -0.03
N VAL A 71 -5.89 -1.39 0.97
CA VAL A 71 -5.28 -2.55 1.62
C VAL A 71 -6.35 -3.42 2.30
N TYR A 72 -7.30 -2.80 2.97
CA TYR A 72 -8.40 -3.50 3.63
C TYR A 72 -9.24 -4.28 2.62
N CYS A 73 -9.56 -3.68 1.48
CA CYS A 73 -10.31 -4.36 0.41
C CYS A 73 -9.56 -5.60 -0.10
N ILE A 74 -8.25 -5.52 -0.28
CA ILE A 74 -7.44 -6.67 -0.69
C ILE A 74 -7.55 -7.79 0.34
N CYS A 75 -7.41 -7.47 1.62
CA CYS A 75 -7.51 -8.44 2.70
C CYS A 75 -8.88 -9.11 2.73
N MET A 76 -9.94 -8.35 2.58
CA MET A 76 -11.31 -8.86 2.58
C MET A 76 -11.57 -9.75 1.37
N CYS A 77 -11.09 -9.37 0.19
CA CYS A 77 -11.24 -10.18 -1.01
C CYS A 77 -10.52 -11.51 -0.89
N ARG A 78 -9.30 -11.52 -0.36
CA ARG A 78 -8.55 -12.77 -0.14
C ARG A 78 -9.26 -13.67 0.86
N TYR A 79 -9.80 -13.09 1.92
CA TYR A 79 -10.52 -13.84 2.94
C TYR A 79 -11.78 -14.47 2.35
N SER A 80 -12.53 -13.72 1.55
CA SER A 80 -13.73 -14.22 0.87
C SER A 80 -13.39 -15.36 -0.11
N ALA A 81 -12.27 -15.24 -0.82
CA ALA A 81 -11.82 -16.29 -1.76
C ALA A 81 -11.44 -17.59 -1.03
N VAL A 82 -10.97 -17.50 0.20
CA VAL A 82 -10.61 -18.67 1.01
C VAL A 82 -11.85 -19.37 1.59
N THR A 83 -12.92 -18.63 1.82
CA THR A 83 -14.16 -19.19 2.40
C THR A 83 -15.10 -19.79 1.37
N VAL A 84 -14.81 -19.62 0.09
CA VAL A 84 -15.51 -20.24 -1.01
C VAL A 84 -14.72 -21.45 -1.51
#